data_7f55578740fbbd164f92a39987cea978
#
_entry.id   7f55578740fbbd164f92a39987cea978
#
_cell.length_a   1.000
_cell.length_b   1.000
_cell.length_c   1.000
_cell.angle_alpha   90.00
_cell.angle_beta   90.00
_cell.angle_gamma   90.00
#
_symmetry.space_group_name_H-M   'P 1'
#
loop_
_entity.id
_entity.type
_entity.pdbx_description
1 polymer ?
#
loop_
_entity_poly.entity_id
_entity_poly.type
_entity_poly.pdbx_seq_one_letter_code
_entity_poly.pdbx_strand_id
1 'polypeptide(L)'
;MKKLAIVYHSAHGHTEHIATHVLEGARSVPLTQVDLIRAEDLAQDPDRLTPYDGIIMGSPTYLGGVSGTFKTFMDATGRLWRQQALKGKFAAGFTVSSLPSGDKQSTLMSMFVFGMQHGMLWVGNPFLPEQHQGVPVDEAVNRL
;
A
#
# COMPACT_ATOMS: atom_id res chain seq x y z
N MET A 1 -16.74 13.63 -0.93
CA MET A 1 -16.34 12.37 -0.29
C MET A 1 -15.15 11.82 -1.07
N LYS A 2 -14.06 11.50 -0.38
CA LYS A 2 -12.85 10.94 -1.00
C LYS A 2 -12.95 9.42 -1.09
N LYS A 3 -12.41 8.85 -2.16
CA LYS A 3 -12.40 7.40 -2.38
C LYS A 3 -10.98 6.85 -2.34
N LEU A 4 -10.75 5.85 -1.50
CA LEU A 4 -9.46 5.17 -1.38
C LEU A 4 -9.61 3.69 -1.73
N ALA A 5 -8.64 3.15 -2.46
CA ALA A 5 -8.47 1.72 -2.63
C ALA A 5 -7.30 1.24 -1.77
N ILE A 6 -7.49 0.19 -0.99
CA ILE A 6 -6.41 -0.57 -0.38
C ILE A 6 -6.22 -1.82 -1.24
N VAL A 7 -5.14 -1.83 -2.00
CA VAL A 7 -4.81 -2.94 -2.91
C VAL A 7 -3.77 -3.83 -2.24
N TYR A 8 -4.08 -5.11 -2.04
CA TYR A 8 -3.18 -6.00 -1.32
C TYR A 8 -3.09 -7.39 -1.93
N HIS A 9 -1.98 -8.06 -1.67
CA HIS A 9 -1.82 -9.50 -1.83
C HIS A 9 -1.46 -10.14 -0.50
N SER A 10 -2.04 -11.30 -0.22
CA SER A 10 -1.74 -12.10 0.97
C SER A 10 -1.83 -13.58 0.65
N ALA A 11 -0.70 -14.30 0.73
CA ALA A 11 -0.68 -15.74 0.51
C ALA A 11 -1.09 -16.54 1.76
N HIS A 12 -0.79 -16.01 2.95
CA HIS A 12 -0.95 -16.73 4.23
C HIS A 12 -1.76 -15.93 5.27
N GLY A 13 -2.45 -14.87 4.87
CA GLY A 13 -3.30 -14.06 5.75
C GLY A 13 -2.60 -12.92 6.50
N HIS A 14 -1.27 -12.91 6.62
CA HIS A 14 -0.57 -11.89 7.42
C HIS A 14 -0.71 -10.49 6.83
N THR A 15 -0.49 -10.32 5.53
CA THR A 15 -0.67 -9.03 4.86
C THR A 15 -2.14 -8.61 4.85
N GLU A 16 -3.08 -9.56 4.71
CA GLU A 16 -4.51 -9.29 4.79
C GLU A 16 -4.93 -8.78 6.17
N HIS A 17 -4.38 -9.38 7.23
CA HIS A 17 -4.61 -8.90 8.60
C HIS A 17 -4.20 -7.42 8.75
N ILE A 18 -3.01 -7.06 8.31
CA ILE A 18 -2.57 -5.64 8.35
C ILE A 18 -3.43 -4.76 7.43
N ALA A 19 -3.79 -5.24 6.24
CA ALA A 19 -4.66 -4.50 5.32
C ALA A 19 -6.03 -4.18 5.94
N THR A 20 -6.56 -5.08 6.79
CA THR A 20 -7.80 -4.85 7.53
C THR A 20 -7.65 -3.71 8.55
N HIS A 21 -6.54 -3.65 9.29
CA HIS A 21 -6.28 -2.54 10.20
C HIS A 21 -6.05 -1.20 9.46
N VAL A 22 -5.37 -1.23 8.31
CA VAL A 22 -5.25 -0.04 7.45
C VAL A 22 -6.63 0.42 6.97
N LEU A 23 -7.53 -0.52 6.64
CA LEU A 23 -8.91 -0.23 6.26
C LEU A 23 -9.67 0.44 7.40
N GLU A 24 -9.57 -0.09 8.62
CA GLU A 24 -10.20 0.48 9.82
C GLU A 24 -9.73 1.92 10.07
N GLY A 25 -8.40 2.14 10.04
CA GLY A 25 -7.81 3.46 10.17
C GLY A 25 -8.28 4.44 9.08
N ALA A 26 -8.30 4.02 7.83
CA ALA A 26 -8.76 4.87 6.74
C ALA A 26 -10.26 5.20 6.83
N ARG A 27 -11.10 4.26 7.28
CA ARG A 27 -12.54 4.46 7.48
C ARG A 27 -12.86 5.39 8.66
N SER A 28 -11.97 5.52 9.63
CA SER A 28 -12.15 6.45 10.75
C SER A 28 -12.08 7.92 10.34
N VAL A 29 -11.56 8.20 9.15
CA VAL A 29 -11.47 9.57 8.61
C VAL A 29 -12.82 9.97 8.02
N PRO A 30 -13.45 11.07 8.49
CA PRO A 30 -14.75 11.52 7.99
C PRO A 30 -14.75 11.77 6.47
N LEU A 31 -15.87 11.53 5.82
CA LEU A 31 -16.08 11.74 4.39
C LEU A 31 -15.15 10.91 3.48
N THR A 32 -14.69 9.77 3.95
CA THR A 32 -13.85 8.85 3.21
C THR A 32 -14.59 7.53 2.96
N GLN A 33 -14.64 7.10 1.71
CA GLN A 33 -15.04 5.75 1.31
C GLN A 33 -13.78 4.94 1.02
N VAL A 34 -13.70 3.73 1.57
CA VAL A 34 -12.50 2.87 1.42
C VAL A 34 -12.93 1.47 1.02
N ASP A 35 -12.34 0.99 -0.06
CA ASP A 35 -12.53 -0.37 -0.56
C ASP A 35 -11.22 -1.18 -0.41
N LEU A 36 -11.37 -2.42 0.06
CA LEU A 36 -10.27 -3.37 0.19
C LEU A 36 -10.33 -4.33 -1.00
N ILE A 37 -9.29 -4.36 -1.82
CA ILE A 37 -9.29 -5.07 -3.12
C ILE A 37 -8.06 -5.96 -3.22
N ARG A 38 -8.25 -7.21 -3.63
CA ARG A 38 -7.14 -8.10 -3.91
C ARG A 38 -6.41 -7.69 -5.19
N ALA A 39 -5.09 -7.78 -5.16
CA ALA A 39 -4.25 -7.50 -6.33
C ALA A 39 -4.58 -8.42 -7.51
N GLU A 40 -4.95 -9.67 -7.23
CA GLU A 40 -5.36 -10.66 -8.22
C GLU A 40 -6.58 -10.22 -9.03
N ASP A 41 -7.55 -9.60 -8.36
CA ASP A 41 -8.78 -9.11 -9.02
C ASP A 41 -8.46 -7.92 -9.93
N LEU A 42 -7.57 -7.03 -9.47
CA LEU A 42 -7.14 -5.87 -10.26
C LEU A 42 -6.19 -6.23 -11.40
N ALA A 43 -5.46 -7.33 -11.29
CA ALA A 43 -4.67 -7.84 -12.41
C ALA A 43 -5.55 -8.23 -13.61
N GLN A 44 -6.81 -8.61 -13.36
CA GLN A 44 -7.78 -8.92 -14.42
C GLN A 44 -8.48 -7.67 -14.96
N ASP A 45 -8.71 -6.67 -14.12
CA ASP A 45 -9.40 -5.42 -14.49
C ASP A 45 -8.80 -4.22 -13.73
N PRO A 46 -7.65 -3.70 -14.18
CA PRO A 46 -6.98 -2.58 -13.54
C PRO A 46 -7.74 -1.25 -13.66
N ASP A 47 -8.70 -1.13 -14.58
CA ASP A 47 -9.50 0.08 -14.75
C ASP A 47 -10.36 0.40 -13.54
N ARG A 48 -10.65 -0.57 -12.71
CA ARG A 48 -11.31 -0.38 -11.43
C ARG A 48 -10.59 0.58 -10.50
N LEU A 49 -9.32 0.91 -10.76
CA LEU A 49 -8.57 1.91 -9.99
C LEU A 49 -8.89 3.35 -10.40
N THR A 50 -9.47 3.58 -11.55
CA THR A 50 -9.67 4.94 -12.08
C THR A 50 -10.59 5.83 -11.24
N PRO A 51 -11.63 5.34 -10.53
CA PRO A 51 -12.51 6.20 -9.73
C PRO A 51 -11.96 6.61 -8.35
N TYR A 52 -10.81 6.06 -7.92
CA TYR A 52 -10.24 6.37 -6.62
C TYR A 52 -9.37 7.62 -6.66
N ASP A 53 -9.39 8.40 -5.55
CA ASP A 53 -8.52 9.56 -5.33
C ASP A 53 -7.13 9.15 -4.82
N GLY A 54 -7.02 7.99 -4.20
CA GLY A 54 -5.76 7.46 -3.66
C GLY A 54 -5.75 5.94 -3.58
N ILE A 55 -4.53 5.39 -3.58
CA ILE A 55 -4.27 3.95 -3.55
C ILE A 55 -3.25 3.66 -2.45
N ILE A 56 -3.60 2.80 -1.50
CA ILE A 56 -2.68 2.26 -0.50
C ILE A 56 -2.32 0.85 -0.92
N MET A 57 -1.05 0.57 -1.12
CA MET A 57 -0.52 -0.68 -1.65
C MET A 57 0.04 -1.56 -0.54
N GLY A 58 -0.36 -2.84 -0.49
CA GLY A 58 0.10 -3.80 0.49
C GLY A 58 0.59 -5.10 -0.14
N SER A 59 1.85 -5.44 0.07
CA SER A 59 2.44 -6.71 -0.38
C SER A 59 3.31 -7.32 0.70
N PRO A 60 3.37 -8.65 0.83
CA PRO A 60 4.44 -9.25 1.60
C PRO A 60 5.79 -8.96 0.92
N THR A 61 6.86 -8.92 1.73
CA THR A 61 8.24 -8.92 1.21
C THR A 61 8.68 -10.35 0.98
N TYR A 62 8.83 -10.74 -0.27
CA TYR A 62 9.35 -12.06 -0.67
C TYR A 62 10.68 -11.87 -1.41
N LEU A 63 11.75 -12.45 -0.86
CA LEU A 63 13.10 -12.37 -1.44
C LEU A 63 13.50 -10.94 -1.84
N GLY A 64 13.23 -9.99 -0.95
CA GLY A 64 13.64 -8.59 -1.13
C GLY A 64 12.75 -7.76 -2.07
N GLY A 65 11.54 -8.20 -2.38
CA GLY A 65 10.64 -7.46 -3.28
C GLY A 65 9.16 -7.69 -3.01
N VAL A 66 8.32 -7.05 -3.79
CA VAL A 66 6.89 -7.34 -3.81
C VAL A 66 6.66 -8.78 -4.26
N SER A 67 5.58 -9.40 -3.80
CA SER A 67 5.23 -10.74 -4.25
C SER A 67 4.99 -10.79 -5.77
N GLY A 68 5.22 -11.94 -6.39
CA GLY A 68 4.98 -12.13 -7.82
C GLY A 68 3.53 -11.80 -8.22
N THR A 69 2.57 -12.19 -7.40
CA THR A 69 1.15 -11.85 -7.60
C THR A 69 0.91 -10.33 -7.58
N PHE A 70 1.50 -9.61 -6.62
CA PHE A 70 1.38 -8.15 -6.58
C PHE A 70 2.07 -7.50 -7.78
N LYS A 71 3.22 -8.04 -8.23
CA LYS A 71 3.91 -7.57 -9.43
C LYS A 71 3.07 -7.78 -10.69
N THR A 72 2.36 -8.90 -10.80
CA THR A 72 1.44 -9.16 -11.91
C THR A 72 0.36 -8.06 -12.00
N PHE A 73 -0.21 -7.67 -10.86
CA PHE A 73 -1.11 -6.51 -10.81
C PHE A 73 -0.43 -5.23 -11.30
N MET A 74 0.78 -4.92 -10.80
CA MET A 74 1.51 -3.72 -11.22
C MET A 74 1.73 -3.71 -12.75
N ASP A 75 2.11 -4.83 -13.33
CA ASP A 75 2.34 -4.96 -14.77
C ASP A 75 1.06 -4.81 -15.59
N ALA A 76 -0.08 -5.29 -15.06
CA ALA A 76 -1.37 -5.16 -15.72
C ALA A 76 -1.82 -3.69 -15.88
N THR A 77 -1.29 -2.76 -15.06
CA THR A 77 -1.62 -1.33 -15.15
C THR A 77 -0.97 -0.60 -16.32
N GLY A 78 -0.21 -1.27 -17.18
CA GLY A 78 0.53 -0.64 -18.28
C GLY A 78 -0.31 0.24 -19.21
N ARG A 79 -1.60 -0.09 -19.43
CA ARG A 79 -2.52 0.75 -20.18
C ARG A 79 -2.88 2.03 -19.43
N LEU A 80 -3.15 1.95 -18.12
CA LEU A 80 -3.41 3.11 -17.28
C LEU A 80 -2.21 4.06 -17.24
N TRP A 81 -0.99 3.50 -17.23
CA TRP A 81 0.24 4.25 -17.30
C TRP A 81 0.32 5.08 -18.59
N ARG A 82 0.09 4.47 -19.76
CA ARG A 82 0.10 5.19 -21.05
C ARG A 82 -0.93 6.32 -21.10
N GLN A 83 -2.08 6.11 -20.47
CA GLN A 83 -3.18 7.08 -20.42
C GLN A 83 -2.98 8.12 -19.31
N GLN A 84 -1.96 7.95 -18.45
CA GLN A 84 -1.75 8.77 -17.25
C GLN A 84 -3.01 8.84 -16.36
N ALA A 85 -3.77 7.74 -16.30
CA ALA A 85 -5.08 7.68 -15.64
C ALA A 85 -4.99 7.80 -14.11
N LEU A 86 -3.81 7.51 -13.53
CA LEU A 86 -3.56 7.62 -12.08
C LEU A 86 -2.77 8.89 -11.70
N LYS A 87 -2.43 9.74 -12.67
CA LYS A 87 -1.66 10.98 -12.43
C LYS A 87 -2.35 11.89 -11.43
N GLY A 88 -1.57 12.38 -10.46
CA GLY A 88 -2.03 13.29 -9.42
C GLY A 88 -2.85 12.64 -8.29
N LYS A 89 -3.12 11.33 -8.37
CA LYS A 89 -3.73 10.59 -7.26
C LYS A 89 -2.70 10.31 -6.17
N PHE A 90 -3.17 10.13 -4.93
CA PHE A 90 -2.30 9.80 -3.82
C PHE A 90 -1.88 8.32 -3.83
N ALA A 91 -0.66 8.04 -3.40
CA ALA A 91 -0.12 6.71 -3.23
C ALA A 91 0.56 6.56 -1.86
N ALA A 92 0.37 5.42 -1.23
CA ALA A 92 1.09 5.00 -0.03
C ALA A 92 1.32 3.49 -0.09
N GLY A 93 2.18 2.97 0.79
CA GLY A 93 2.45 1.54 0.80
C GLY A 93 2.79 1.01 2.18
N PHE A 94 2.49 -0.29 2.39
CA PHE A 94 2.93 -1.05 3.54
C PHE A 94 3.40 -2.45 3.12
N THR A 95 4.23 -3.06 3.93
CA THR A 95 4.72 -4.41 3.69
C THR A 95 4.87 -5.19 4.97
N VAL A 96 4.82 -6.51 4.87
CA VAL A 96 4.98 -7.46 5.96
C VAL A 96 6.09 -8.45 5.59
N SER A 97 6.92 -8.82 6.54
CA SER A 97 7.92 -9.90 6.40
C SER A 97 8.00 -10.72 7.67
N SER A 98 8.61 -11.91 7.59
CA SER A 98 8.75 -12.83 8.72
C SER A 98 9.62 -12.29 9.85
N LEU A 99 10.62 -11.45 9.54
CA LEU A 99 11.57 -10.92 10.50
C LEU A 99 11.36 -9.42 10.73
N PRO A 100 11.68 -8.90 11.93
CA PRO A 100 11.59 -7.47 12.24
C PRO A 100 12.43 -6.60 11.31
N SER A 101 13.64 -7.02 11.00
CA SER A 101 14.50 -6.44 9.97
C SER A 101 14.48 -7.35 8.73
N GLY A 102 14.79 -6.80 7.61
CA GLY A 102 14.80 -7.50 6.32
C GLY A 102 14.52 -6.51 5.19
N ASP A 103 14.49 -6.97 3.99
CA ASP A 103 14.48 -6.15 2.77
C ASP A 103 13.13 -5.44 2.50
N LYS A 104 12.41 -5.06 3.56
CA LYS A 104 11.13 -4.33 3.46
C LYS A 104 11.27 -3.02 2.70
N GLN A 105 12.41 -2.34 2.87
CA GLN A 105 12.69 -1.10 2.17
C GLN A 105 12.67 -1.29 0.65
N SER A 106 13.22 -2.39 0.13
CA SER A 106 13.19 -2.69 -1.30
C SER A 106 11.77 -2.86 -1.83
N THR A 107 10.90 -3.51 -1.05
CA THR A 107 9.48 -3.68 -1.37
C THR A 107 8.76 -2.33 -1.42
N LEU A 108 8.96 -1.49 -0.40
CA LEU A 108 8.38 -0.14 -0.36
C LEU A 108 8.91 0.74 -1.48
N MET A 109 10.20 0.63 -1.80
CA MET A 109 10.81 1.37 -2.91
C MET A 109 10.22 0.94 -4.26
N SER A 110 9.93 -0.34 -4.45
CA SER A 110 9.26 -0.84 -5.65
C SER A 110 7.86 -0.21 -5.81
N MET A 111 7.08 -0.12 -4.73
CA MET A 111 5.77 0.54 -4.72
C MET A 111 5.88 2.04 -4.97
N PHE A 112 6.88 2.69 -4.37
CA PHE A 112 7.16 4.11 -4.57
C PHE A 112 7.47 4.39 -6.04
N VAL A 113 8.39 3.64 -6.64
CA VAL A 113 8.77 3.81 -8.06
C VAL A 113 7.57 3.56 -8.97
N PHE A 114 6.73 2.56 -8.67
CA PHE A 114 5.47 2.33 -9.38
C PHE A 114 4.56 3.56 -9.32
N GLY A 115 4.35 4.14 -8.14
CA GLY A 115 3.59 5.37 -7.99
C GLY A 115 4.17 6.53 -8.80
N MET A 116 5.51 6.70 -8.79
CA MET A 116 6.18 7.73 -9.57
C MET A 116 6.02 7.53 -11.08
N GLN A 117 6.09 6.29 -11.56
CA GLN A 117 5.84 5.96 -12.97
C GLN A 117 4.43 6.38 -13.43
N HIS A 118 3.45 6.23 -12.55
CA HIS A 118 2.07 6.66 -12.81
C HIS A 118 1.82 8.16 -12.57
N GLY A 119 2.85 8.93 -12.15
CA GLY A 119 2.69 10.36 -11.83
C GLY A 119 1.85 10.61 -10.58
N MET A 120 1.82 9.66 -9.64
CA MET A 120 1.11 9.77 -8.37
C MET A 120 1.91 10.59 -7.34
N LEU A 121 1.23 11.03 -6.29
CA LEU A 121 1.80 11.77 -5.16
C LEU A 121 2.00 10.79 -3.98
N TRP A 122 3.26 10.51 -3.64
CA TRP A 122 3.56 9.62 -2.53
C TRP A 122 3.35 10.30 -1.19
N VAL A 123 2.61 9.63 -0.30
CA VAL A 123 2.31 10.08 1.06
C VAL A 123 3.17 9.29 2.05
N GLY A 124 3.94 10.02 2.84
CA GLY A 124 4.80 9.46 3.89
C GLY A 124 4.04 9.23 5.21
N ASN A 125 4.77 8.66 6.18
CA ASN A 125 4.28 8.46 7.54
C ASN A 125 4.54 9.74 8.38
N PRO A 126 3.50 10.41 8.92
CA PRO A 126 3.66 11.63 9.71
C PRO A 126 3.94 11.39 11.20
N PHE A 127 3.89 10.15 11.67
CA PHE A 127 4.06 9.84 13.09
C PHE A 127 5.53 9.85 13.51
N LEU A 128 5.80 10.55 14.60
CA LEU A 128 7.13 10.52 15.24
C LEU A 128 7.31 9.21 16.02
N PRO A 129 8.57 8.77 16.24
CA PRO A 129 8.87 7.61 17.07
C PRO A 129 8.45 7.85 18.53
N GLU A 130 7.52 7.07 19.05
CA GLU A 130 6.96 7.26 20.38
C GLU A 130 7.92 6.85 21.51
N GLN A 131 8.93 6.00 21.21
CA GLN A 131 9.94 5.66 22.20
C GLN A 131 10.71 6.89 22.74
N HIS A 132 10.78 7.98 21.99
CA HIS A 132 11.33 9.25 22.46
C HIS A 132 10.45 9.96 23.51
N GLN A 133 9.20 9.51 23.63
CA GLN A 133 8.25 10.02 24.63
C GLN A 133 8.15 9.11 25.85
N GLY A 134 9.05 8.12 25.98
CA GLY A 134 9.06 7.17 27.08
C GLY A 134 8.10 6.00 26.95
N VAL A 135 7.46 5.83 25.78
CA VAL A 135 6.62 4.66 25.49
C VAL A 135 7.54 3.44 25.29
N PRO A 136 7.25 2.29 25.95
CA PRO A 136 8.02 1.07 25.75
C PRO A 136 8.08 0.65 24.27
N VAL A 137 9.21 0.08 23.84
CA VAL A 137 9.45 -0.26 22.41
C VAL A 137 8.42 -1.23 21.85
N ASP A 138 7.92 -2.15 22.66
CA ASP A 138 6.91 -3.14 22.28
C ASP A 138 5.50 -2.53 22.14
N GLU A 139 5.26 -1.39 22.78
CA GLU A 139 3.98 -0.66 22.72
C GLU A 139 4.00 0.53 21.75
N ALA A 140 5.20 1.03 21.42
CA ALA A 140 5.36 2.25 20.63
C ALA A 140 4.91 2.08 19.17
N VAL A 141 4.15 3.06 18.69
CA VAL A 141 3.85 3.23 17.27
C VAL A 141 5.05 3.91 16.59
N ASN A 142 5.32 3.54 15.34
CA ASN A 142 6.45 4.07 14.56
C ASN A 142 7.79 4.05 15.30
N ARG A 143 8.14 2.92 15.85
CA ARG A 143 9.46 2.67 16.45
C ARG A 143 10.53 2.46 15.38
N LEU A 144 11.71 2.97 15.66
CA LEU A 144 12.91 2.86 14.81
C LEU A 144 13.76 1.63 15.20
#